data_438ba8bb2c325b6ec5ad86c015341bfb
#
_entry.id   438ba8bb2c325b6ec5ad86c015341bfb
#
_cell.length_a   1.000
_cell.length_b   1.000
_cell.length_c   1.000
_cell.angle_alpha   90.00
_cell.angle_beta   90.00
_cell.angle_gamma   90.00
#
_symmetry.space_group_name_H-M   'P 1'
#
loop_
_entity.id
_entity.type
_entity.pdbx_description
1 polymer ?
#
loop_
_entity_poly.entity_id
_entity_poly.type
_entity_poly.pdbx_seq_one_letter_code
_entity_poly.pdbx_strand_id
1 'polypeptide(L)'
;MKVAIIGGGIVGATCAYYLSKNKDIELTVFDYGVGQATKASAGIISPWFSKRRNKPWYKMARLGADFYLKLVQDLETEGINTNFYSQCGVYLLKKDEAKLPELKELAESRMELSPMIGELKLLSKEDVQKVIPSFDNNGDVLYASGGGRVEGERFVKTLLEASKAQVVNKKVSLELAGDKYLV
;
A
#
# COMPACT_ATOMS: atom_id res chain seq x y z
N MET A 1 9.08 -18.47 21.05
CA MET A 1 10.26 -18.06 20.26
C MET A 1 10.38 -16.54 20.32
N LYS A 2 11.61 -15.98 20.48
CA LYS A 2 11.82 -14.53 20.43
C LYS A 2 12.18 -14.11 19.00
N VAL A 3 11.50 -13.08 18.50
CA VAL A 3 11.71 -12.54 17.15
C VAL A 3 11.94 -11.03 17.24
N ALA A 4 13.05 -10.57 16.68
CA ALA A 4 13.35 -9.16 16.53
C ALA A 4 13.06 -8.71 15.08
N ILE A 5 12.29 -7.64 14.93
CA ILE A 5 12.04 -6.99 13.64
C ILE A 5 12.78 -5.66 13.64
N ILE A 6 13.64 -5.45 12.64
CA ILE A 6 14.43 -4.23 12.50
C ILE A 6 13.81 -3.37 11.41
N GLY A 7 13.29 -2.22 11.82
CA GLY A 7 12.52 -1.28 11.01
C GLY A 7 11.01 -1.42 11.22
N GLY A 8 10.40 -0.40 11.79
CA GLY A 8 8.96 -0.28 12.04
C GLY A 8 8.21 0.43 10.90
N GLY A 9 8.73 0.41 9.67
CA GLY A 9 8.01 0.85 8.49
C GLY A 9 6.93 -0.15 8.08
N ILE A 10 6.26 0.06 6.92
CA ILE A 10 5.12 -0.76 6.51
C ILE A 10 5.45 -2.27 6.44
N VAL A 11 6.64 -2.64 5.99
CA VAL A 11 7.04 -4.05 5.88
C VAL A 11 7.16 -4.67 7.28
N GLY A 12 7.91 -4.03 8.19
CA GLY A 12 8.09 -4.53 9.54
C GLY A 12 6.80 -4.51 10.36
N ALA A 13 5.99 -3.48 10.22
CA ALA A 13 4.69 -3.38 10.90
C ALA A 13 3.71 -4.48 10.43
N THR A 14 3.63 -4.74 9.12
CA THR A 14 2.82 -5.83 8.58
C THR A 14 3.34 -7.20 9.05
N CYS A 15 4.66 -7.39 9.06
CA CYS A 15 5.28 -8.61 9.57
C CYS A 15 4.95 -8.81 11.06
N ALA A 16 5.08 -7.75 11.88
CA ALA A 16 4.73 -7.80 13.30
C ALA A 16 3.27 -8.17 13.52
N TYR A 17 2.35 -7.55 12.77
CA TYR A 17 0.92 -7.83 12.86
C TYR A 17 0.61 -9.31 12.59
N TYR A 18 1.13 -9.88 11.51
CA TYR A 18 0.84 -11.28 11.19
C TYR A 18 1.57 -12.28 12.11
N LEU A 19 2.81 -12.00 12.50
CA LEU A 19 3.53 -12.87 13.44
C LEU A 19 2.91 -12.87 14.83
N SER A 20 2.28 -11.78 15.27
CA SER A 20 1.59 -11.68 16.56
C SER A 20 0.38 -12.63 16.70
N LYS A 21 -0.12 -13.18 15.59
CA LYS A 21 -1.20 -14.18 15.62
C LYS A 21 -0.73 -15.51 16.20
N ASN A 22 0.57 -15.77 16.21
CA ASN A 22 1.15 -16.94 16.88
C ASN A 22 1.54 -16.57 18.32
N LYS A 23 0.84 -17.14 19.29
CA LYS A 23 1.04 -16.88 20.72
C LYS A 23 2.41 -17.36 21.25
N ASP A 24 3.09 -18.25 20.52
CA ASP A 24 4.41 -18.75 20.89
C ASP A 24 5.55 -17.80 20.47
N ILE A 25 5.21 -16.67 19.85
CA ILE A 25 6.17 -15.66 19.39
C ILE A 25 6.11 -14.43 20.29
N GLU A 26 7.23 -14.10 20.90
CA GLU A 26 7.50 -12.82 21.57
C GLU A 26 8.15 -11.87 20.59
N LEU A 27 7.49 -10.76 20.28
CA LEU A 27 7.91 -9.81 19.23
C LEU A 27 8.48 -8.54 19.84
N THR A 28 9.65 -8.14 19.32
CA THR A 28 10.21 -6.80 19.55
C THR A 28 10.48 -6.13 18.21
N VAL A 29 9.99 -4.90 18.02
CA VAL A 29 10.26 -4.08 16.84
C VAL A 29 11.22 -2.97 17.22
N PHE A 30 12.36 -2.90 16.56
CA PHE A 30 13.34 -1.82 16.73
C PHE A 30 13.22 -0.83 15.58
N ASP A 31 12.92 0.44 15.89
CA ASP A 31 12.86 1.52 14.91
C ASP A 31 13.38 2.81 15.53
N TYR A 32 14.36 3.43 14.92
CA TYR A 32 14.95 4.69 15.41
C TYR A 32 14.45 5.94 14.67
N GLY A 33 13.38 5.79 13.91
CA GLY A 33 12.66 6.90 13.31
C GLY A 33 13.27 7.51 12.05
N VAL A 34 14.25 6.84 11.43
CA VAL A 34 14.90 7.31 10.19
C VAL A 34 14.42 6.50 8.99
N GLY A 35 14.33 7.14 7.81
CA GLY A 35 13.94 6.46 6.57
C GLY A 35 12.46 6.12 6.48
N GLN A 36 11.58 6.88 7.11
CA GLN A 36 10.14 6.62 7.21
C GLN A 36 9.38 6.90 5.90
N ALA A 37 9.80 6.24 4.80
CA ALA A 37 9.25 6.46 3.46
C ALA A 37 7.73 6.27 3.37
N THR A 38 7.17 5.32 4.11
CA THR A 38 5.72 5.08 4.13
C THR A 38 4.95 6.25 4.70
N LYS A 39 5.45 6.87 5.76
CA LYS A 39 4.79 8.04 6.39
C LYS A 39 4.81 9.27 5.49
N ALA A 40 5.86 9.42 4.67
CA ALA A 40 6.02 10.53 3.73
C ALA A 40 5.44 10.26 2.35
N SER A 41 4.83 9.09 2.12
CA SER A 41 4.29 8.71 0.82
C SER A 41 2.98 9.42 0.50
N ALA A 42 2.70 9.63 -0.79
CA ALA A 42 1.40 10.14 -1.25
C ALA A 42 0.25 9.16 -1.00
N GLY A 43 0.56 7.90 -0.69
CA GLY A 43 -0.43 6.87 -0.37
C GLY A 43 -1.32 6.44 -1.52
N ILE A 44 -0.99 6.74 -2.76
CA ILE A 44 -1.80 6.36 -3.93
C ILE A 44 -1.50 4.92 -4.33
N ILE A 45 -2.57 4.12 -4.45
CA ILE A 45 -2.49 2.71 -4.84
C ILE A 45 -3.12 2.54 -6.23
N SER A 46 -2.26 2.48 -7.26
CA SER A 46 -2.67 2.24 -8.65
C SER A 46 -1.48 1.75 -9.50
N PRO A 47 -0.86 0.60 -9.19
CA PRO A 47 0.36 0.15 -9.86
C PRO A 47 0.14 -0.26 -11.31
N TRP A 48 -1.10 -0.51 -11.72
CA TRP A 48 -1.48 -1.11 -13.00
C TRP A 48 -1.15 -0.26 -14.22
N PHE A 49 -0.93 1.04 -14.04
CA PHE A 49 -0.60 1.99 -15.11
C PHE A 49 0.90 2.20 -15.32
N SER A 50 1.73 1.48 -14.55
CA SER A 50 3.17 1.62 -14.66
C SER A 50 3.71 0.97 -15.93
N LYS A 51 4.44 1.76 -16.74
CA LYS A 51 5.19 1.30 -17.92
C LYS A 51 6.62 0.85 -17.56
N ARG A 52 6.97 0.67 -16.29
CA ARG A 52 8.30 0.21 -15.87
C ARG A 52 8.61 -1.18 -16.43
N ARG A 53 9.82 -1.33 -16.95
CA ARG A 53 10.29 -2.60 -17.56
C ARG A 53 10.66 -3.67 -16.53
N ASN A 54 10.85 -3.29 -15.26
CA ASN A 54 11.18 -4.23 -14.17
C ASN A 54 9.94 -5.06 -13.80
N LYS A 55 9.85 -6.24 -14.39
CA LYS A 55 8.75 -7.19 -14.18
C LYS A 55 8.63 -7.67 -12.72
N PRO A 56 9.73 -8.03 -12.00
CA PRO A 56 9.67 -8.37 -10.59
C PRO A 56 9.10 -7.24 -9.73
N TRP A 57 9.52 -5.99 -9.96
CA TRP A 57 8.97 -4.83 -9.26
C TRP A 57 7.45 -4.70 -9.49
N TYR A 58 7.01 -4.79 -10.75
CA TYR A 58 5.58 -4.70 -11.07
C TYR A 58 4.78 -5.81 -10.40
N LYS A 59 5.29 -7.05 -10.42
CA LYS A 59 4.65 -8.19 -9.75
C LYS A 59 4.47 -7.91 -8.25
N MET A 60 5.52 -7.43 -7.56
CA MET A 60 5.45 -7.10 -6.15
C MET A 60 4.47 -5.96 -5.86
N ALA A 61 4.50 -4.88 -6.66
CA ALA A 61 3.60 -3.75 -6.49
C ALA A 61 2.13 -4.14 -6.70
N ARG A 62 1.84 -4.99 -7.69
CA ARG A 62 0.51 -5.53 -7.95
C ARG A 62 0.03 -6.41 -6.79
N LEU A 63 0.84 -7.38 -6.38
CA LEU A 63 0.49 -8.25 -5.25
C LEU A 63 0.28 -7.46 -3.96
N GLY A 64 1.06 -6.40 -3.76
CA GLY A 64 0.87 -5.48 -2.63
C GLY A 64 -0.46 -4.74 -2.70
N ALA A 65 -0.89 -4.30 -3.89
CA ALA A 65 -2.19 -3.66 -4.07
C ALA A 65 -3.34 -4.65 -3.77
N ASP A 66 -3.28 -5.85 -4.34
CA ASP A 66 -4.28 -6.89 -4.10
C ASP A 66 -4.36 -7.28 -2.60
N PHE A 67 -3.23 -7.27 -1.90
CA PHE A 67 -3.14 -7.63 -0.49
C PHE A 67 -3.83 -6.64 0.46
N TYR A 68 -4.01 -5.37 0.07
CA TYR A 68 -4.70 -4.40 0.91
C TYR A 68 -6.11 -4.84 1.29
N LEU A 69 -6.87 -5.41 0.36
CA LEU A 69 -8.24 -5.87 0.63
C LEU A 69 -8.27 -6.93 1.73
N LYS A 70 -7.36 -7.90 1.65
CA LYS A 70 -7.22 -8.94 2.68
C LYS A 70 -6.81 -8.34 4.02
N LEU A 71 -5.80 -7.48 4.04
CA LEU A 71 -5.28 -6.89 5.26
C LEU A 71 -6.33 -6.03 5.97
N VAL A 72 -7.08 -5.22 5.22
CA VAL A 72 -8.19 -4.41 5.76
C VAL A 72 -9.25 -5.33 6.37
N GLN A 73 -9.66 -6.37 5.66
CA GLN A 73 -10.63 -7.34 6.17
C GLN A 73 -10.14 -8.06 7.44
N ASP A 74 -8.87 -8.45 7.48
CA ASP A 74 -8.28 -9.10 8.67
C ASP A 74 -8.35 -8.17 9.89
N LEU A 75 -8.02 -6.88 9.71
CA LEU A 75 -8.09 -5.87 10.77
C LEU A 75 -9.53 -5.61 11.22
N GLU A 76 -10.46 -5.45 10.30
CA GLU A 76 -11.89 -5.22 10.60
C GLU A 76 -12.52 -6.38 11.35
N THR A 77 -12.14 -7.61 11.00
CA THR A 77 -12.59 -8.81 11.70
C THR A 77 -12.16 -8.80 13.18
N GLU A 78 -11.06 -8.13 13.49
CA GLU A 78 -10.59 -7.93 14.88
C GLU A 78 -11.14 -6.65 15.54
N GLY A 79 -12.07 -5.96 14.90
CA GLY A 79 -12.65 -4.72 15.39
C GLY A 79 -11.72 -3.50 15.33
N ILE A 80 -10.66 -3.57 14.51
CA ILE A 80 -9.69 -2.49 14.34
C ILE A 80 -10.17 -1.52 13.27
N ASN A 81 -10.09 -0.22 13.57
CA ASN A 81 -10.50 0.82 12.64
C ASN A 81 -9.53 0.94 11.46
N THR A 82 -10.05 0.86 10.24
CA THR A 82 -9.30 0.88 8.97
C THR A 82 -9.46 2.17 8.18
N ASN A 83 -9.93 3.25 8.78
CA ASN A 83 -10.13 4.56 8.12
C ASN A 83 -8.86 5.16 7.48
N PHE A 84 -7.70 4.55 7.68
CA PHE A 84 -6.47 4.88 6.97
C PHE A 84 -6.47 4.44 5.50
N TYR A 85 -7.38 3.55 5.10
CA TYR A 85 -7.50 3.02 3.74
C TYR A 85 -8.86 3.36 3.15
N SER A 86 -8.87 3.71 1.86
CA SER A 86 -10.10 3.91 1.09
C SER A 86 -9.88 3.50 -0.36
N GLN A 87 -10.77 2.66 -0.90
CA GLN A 87 -10.84 2.38 -2.32
C GLN A 87 -11.78 3.40 -2.97
N CYS A 88 -11.22 4.53 -3.37
CA CYS A 88 -11.96 5.70 -3.85
C CYS A 88 -11.86 5.91 -5.36
N GLY A 89 -11.22 4.98 -6.06
CA GLY A 89 -10.86 5.14 -7.47
C GLY A 89 -9.63 6.03 -7.67
N VAL A 90 -9.15 6.06 -8.89
CA VAL A 90 -8.03 6.93 -9.31
C VAL A 90 -8.33 7.55 -10.66
N TYR A 91 -8.00 8.84 -10.78
CA TYR A 91 -8.08 9.62 -12.02
C TYR A 91 -6.68 9.88 -12.54
N LEU A 92 -6.38 9.40 -13.74
CA LEU A 92 -5.08 9.57 -14.39
C LEU A 92 -5.16 10.64 -15.44
N LEU A 93 -4.35 11.68 -15.28
CA LEU A 93 -4.20 12.76 -16.20
C LEU A 93 -2.93 12.57 -17.05
N LYS A 94 -2.98 13.00 -18.29
CA LYS A 94 -1.82 13.06 -19.19
C LYS A 94 -1.78 14.40 -19.89
N LYS A 95 -0.57 14.96 -20.06
CA LYS A 95 -0.36 16.16 -20.89
C LYS A 95 -0.73 15.90 -22.35
N ASP A 96 -0.53 14.68 -22.81
CA ASP A 96 -0.85 14.18 -24.13
C ASP A 96 -1.98 13.15 -23.96
N GLU A 97 -3.19 13.57 -24.22
CA GLU A 97 -4.41 12.76 -24.06
C GLU A 97 -4.43 11.53 -24.97
N ALA A 98 -3.76 11.60 -26.14
CA ALA A 98 -3.61 10.46 -27.03
C ALA A 98 -2.96 9.24 -26.36
N LYS A 99 -2.31 9.43 -25.20
CA LYS A 99 -1.73 8.35 -24.39
C LYS A 99 -2.69 7.69 -23.40
N LEU A 100 -3.88 8.24 -23.22
CA LEU A 100 -4.88 7.65 -22.30
C LEU A 100 -5.43 6.31 -22.81
N PRO A 101 -5.79 6.16 -24.10
CA PRO A 101 -6.19 4.86 -24.65
C PRO A 101 -5.11 3.78 -24.47
N GLU A 102 -3.83 4.10 -24.73
CA GLU A 102 -2.74 3.15 -24.50
C GLU A 102 -2.62 2.70 -23.04
N LEU A 103 -2.89 3.61 -22.09
CA LEU A 103 -2.88 3.27 -20.67
C LEU A 103 -4.08 2.42 -20.28
N LYS A 104 -5.22 2.66 -20.91
CA LYS A 104 -6.42 1.86 -20.73
C LYS A 104 -6.18 0.43 -21.22
N GLU A 105 -5.72 0.26 -22.46
CA GLU A 105 -5.35 -1.04 -23.02
C GLU A 105 -4.32 -1.78 -22.16
N LEU A 106 -3.29 -1.06 -21.68
CA LEU A 106 -2.30 -1.63 -20.76
C LEU A 106 -2.95 -2.15 -19.46
N ALA A 107 -3.88 -1.40 -18.88
CA ALA A 107 -4.58 -1.82 -17.68
C ALA A 107 -5.53 -2.99 -17.97
N GLU A 108 -6.27 -2.95 -19.08
CA GLU A 108 -7.14 -4.03 -19.54
C GLU A 108 -6.39 -5.34 -19.70
N SER A 109 -5.20 -5.31 -20.31
CA SER A 109 -4.33 -6.49 -20.45
C SER A 109 -3.86 -7.10 -19.12
N ARG A 110 -4.05 -6.39 -18.02
CA ARG A 110 -3.64 -6.78 -16.67
C ARG A 110 -4.81 -7.23 -15.78
N MET A 111 -6.06 -7.01 -16.23
CA MET A 111 -7.26 -7.26 -15.41
C MET A 111 -7.42 -8.72 -15.00
N GLU A 112 -7.04 -9.67 -15.87
CA GLU A 112 -7.08 -11.10 -15.54
C GLU A 112 -6.26 -11.43 -14.29
N LEU A 113 -5.06 -10.82 -14.16
CA LEU A 113 -4.17 -11.01 -13.02
C LEU A 113 -4.44 -10.05 -11.85
N SER A 114 -5.21 -9.01 -12.09
CA SER A 114 -5.53 -7.95 -11.11
C SER A 114 -6.97 -7.49 -11.23
N PRO A 115 -7.95 -8.31 -10.83
CA PRO A 115 -9.37 -7.91 -10.86
C PRO A 115 -9.64 -6.64 -10.04
N MET A 116 -8.75 -6.31 -9.09
CA MET A 116 -8.82 -5.10 -8.28
C MET A 116 -8.74 -3.81 -9.11
N ILE A 117 -8.27 -3.83 -10.36
CA ILE A 117 -8.30 -2.66 -11.25
C ILE A 117 -9.72 -2.10 -11.33
N GLY A 118 -10.72 -2.99 -11.34
CA GLY A 118 -12.11 -2.62 -11.40
C GLY A 118 -12.51 -2.04 -12.76
N GLU A 119 -13.48 -1.15 -12.78
CA GLU A 119 -13.98 -0.54 -13.99
C GLU A 119 -13.00 0.51 -14.53
N LEU A 120 -12.76 0.49 -15.84
CA LEU A 120 -11.93 1.46 -16.56
C LEU A 120 -12.78 2.32 -17.48
N LYS A 121 -12.75 3.64 -17.28
CA LYS A 121 -13.50 4.62 -18.09
C LYS A 121 -12.61 5.75 -18.55
N LEU A 122 -12.77 6.16 -19.81
CA LEU A 122 -12.36 7.49 -20.26
C LEU A 122 -13.51 8.45 -19.94
N LEU A 123 -13.23 9.50 -19.20
CA LEU A 123 -14.19 10.48 -18.72
C LEU A 123 -13.80 11.86 -19.24
N SER A 124 -14.80 12.61 -19.70
CA SER A 124 -14.62 14.02 -20.06
C SER A 124 -14.42 14.89 -18.79
N LYS A 125 -13.97 16.13 -18.99
CA LYS A 125 -13.89 17.12 -17.91
C LYS A 125 -15.24 17.27 -17.19
N GLU A 126 -16.32 17.37 -17.95
CA GLU A 126 -17.68 17.57 -17.45
C GLU A 126 -18.14 16.39 -16.59
N ASP A 127 -17.77 15.15 -16.97
CA ASP A 127 -18.10 13.97 -16.19
C ASP A 127 -17.35 13.94 -14.87
N VAL A 128 -16.07 14.34 -14.88
CA VAL A 128 -15.28 14.44 -13.65
C VAL A 128 -15.79 15.54 -12.74
N GLN A 129 -16.21 16.69 -13.29
CA GLN A 129 -16.75 17.81 -12.52
C GLN A 129 -18.06 17.50 -11.80
N LYS A 130 -18.84 16.52 -12.27
CA LYS A 130 -20.02 16.03 -11.53
C LYS A 130 -19.67 15.43 -10.17
N VAL A 131 -18.45 14.87 -10.04
CA VAL A 131 -17.96 14.21 -8.82
C VAL A 131 -16.98 15.12 -8.08
N ILE A 132 -16.14 15.87 -8.81
CA ILE A 132 -15.14 16.77 -8.29
C ILE A 132 -15.37 18.16 -8.91
N PRO A 133 -16.28 18.98 -8.32
CA PRO A 133 -16.65 20.27 -8.92
C PRO A 133 -15.48 21.23 -9.15
N SER A 134 -14.43 21.14 -8.32
CA SER A 134 -13.22 21.95 -8.43
C SER A 134 -12.21 21.43 -9.46
N PHE A 135 -12.53 20.37 -10.20
CA PHE A 135 -11.63 19.83 -11.20
C PHE A 135 -11.45 20.81 -12.38
N ASP A 136 -10.24 21.28 -12.57
CA ASP A 136 -9.89 22.24 -13.60
C ASP A 136 -8.75 21.73 -14.49
N ASN A 137 -8.98 20.65 -15.19
CA ASN A 137 -8.13 20.17 -16.28
C ASN A 137 -8.93 20.22 -17.59
N ASN A 138 -8.30 20.63 -18.69
CA ASN A 138 -9.01 20.81 -19.95
C ASN A 138 -9.07 19.55 -20.82
N GLY A 139 -8.60 18.41 -20.29
CA GLY A 139 -8.55 17.18 -21.05
C GLY A 139 -9.29 16.04 -20.40
N ASP A 140 -9.43 14.97 -21.16
CA ASP A 140 -9.99 13.71 -20.69
C ASP A 140 -9.09 13.08 -19.60
N VAL A 141 -9.69 12.21 -18.83
CA VAL A 141 -8.98 11.41 -17.79
C VAL A 141 -9.31 9.94 -17.93
N LEU A 142 -8.36 9.09 -17.56
CA LEU A 142 -8.63 7.67 -17.39
C LEU A 142 -8.97 7.41 -15.92
N TYR A 143 -10.18 6.93 -15.68
CA TYR A 143 -10.64 6.51 -14.35
C TYR A 143 -10.50 4.99 -14.18
N ALA A 144 -10.07 4.57 -12.99
CA ALA A 144 -10.10 3.18 -12.57
C ALA A 144 -10.71 3.07 -11.17
N SER A 145 -11.81 2.32 -11.04
CA SER A 145 -12.57 2.25 -9.80
C SER A 145 -11.82 1.55 -8.66
N GLY A 146 -10.89 0.68 -8.98
CA GLY A 146 -10.11 -0.07 -7.99
C GLY A 146 -8.95 0.72 -7.37
N GLY A 147 -8.68 1.93 -7.85
CA GLY A 147 -7.67 2.79 -7.25
C GLY A 147 -7.96 3.08 -5.78
N GLY A 148 -6.92 3.14 -4.96
CA GLY A 148 -7.06 3.37 -3.53
C GLY A 148 -6.12 4.43 -2.98
N ARG A 149 -6.43 4.86 -1.77
CA ARG A 149 -5.62 5.77 -0.97
C ARG A 149 -5.34 5.19 0.40
N VAL A 150 -4.14 5.39 0.89
CA VAL A 150 -3.74 5.01 2.26
C VAL A 150 -3.03 6.16 2.95
N GLU A 151 -3.36 6.40 4.21
CA GLU A 151 -2.59 7.28 5.10
C GLU A 151 -1.45 6.48 5.72
N GLY A 152 -0.26 6.61 5.17
CA GLY A 152 0.87 5.74 5.50
C GLY A 152 1.29 5.78 6.97
N GLU A 153 1.27 6.94 7.62
CA GLU A 153 1.61 7.07 9.04
C GLU A 153 0.60 6.34 9.92
N ARG A 154 -0.69 6.62 9.71
CA ARG A 154 -1.79 5.99 10.46
C ARG A 154 -1.80 4.48 10.25
N PHE A 155 -1.56 4.05 9.02
CA PHE A 155 -1.49 2.64 8.67
C PHE A 155 -0.40 1.90 9.45
N VAL A 156 0.84 2.40 9.42
CA VAL A 156 1.96 1.82 10.17
C VAL A 156 1.66 1.78 11.67
N LYS A 157 1.15 2.89 12.22
CA LYS A 157 0.78 2.97 13.63
C LYS A 157 -0.26 1.93 14.01
N THR A 158 -1.35 1.82 13.22
CA THR A 158 -2.42 0.83 13.46
C THR A 158 -1.89 -0.59 13.47
N LEU A 159 -1.01 -0.97 12.52
CA LEU A 159 -0.44 -2.32 12.48
C LEU A 159 0.46 -2.61 13.67
N LEU A 160 1.29 -1.66 14.09
CA LEU A 160 2.15 -1.82 15.26
C LEU A 160 1.34 -1.97 16.53
N GLU A 161 0.31 -1.14 16.73
CA GLU A 161 -0.62 -1.25 17.87
C GLU A 161 -1.37 -2.58 17.87
N ALA A 162 -1.89 -3.01 16.70
CA ALA A 162 -2.58 -4.28 16.54
C ALA A 162 -1.68 -5.50 16.84
N SER A 163 -0.40 -5.39 16.52
CA SER A 163 0.58 -6.45 16.79
C SER A 163 0.85 -6.67 18.28
N LYS A 164 0.60 -5.67 19.12
CA LYS A 164 0.96 -5.66 20.55
C LYS A 164 2.46 -5.94 20.80
N ALA A 165 3.30 -5.82 19.77
CA ALA A 165 4.74 -5.99 19.89
C ALA A 165 5.35 -4.87 20.75
N GLN A 166 6.42 -5.20 21.46
CA GLN A 166 7.23 -4.17 22.11
C GLN A 166 7.95 -3.35 21.04
N VAL A 167 7.65 -2.05 20.96
CA VAL A 167 8.33 -1.13 20.04
C VAL A 167 9.44 -0.38 20.80
N VAL A 168 10.68 -0.53 20.34
CA VAL A 168 11.86 0.08 20.94
C VAL A 168 12.43 1.12 19.98
N ASN A 169 12.41 2.38 20.39
CA ASN A 169 13.00 3.48 19.61
C ASN A 169 14.52 3.53 19.81
N LYS A 170 15.23 2.65 19.09
CA LYS A 170 16.68 2.55 19.16
C LYS A 170 17.26 2.02 17.86
N LYS A 171 18.38 2.60 17.43
CA LYS A 171 19.22 2.01 16.40
C LYS A 171 19.95 0.81 17.01
N VAL A 172 19.89 -0.33 16.33
CA VAL A 172 20.52 -1.58 16.76
C VAL A 172 21.50 -2.08 15.70
N SER A 173 22.45 -2.89 16.13
CA SER A 173 23.32 -3.70 15.27
C SER A 173 23.04 -5.17 15.51
N LEU A 174 23.29 -5.99 14.51
CA LEU A 174 23.16 -7.44 14.59
C LEU A 174 24.51 -8.09 14.69
N GLU A 175 24.67 -8.97 15.66
CA GLU A 175 25.86 -9.82 15.80
C GLU A 175 25.44 -11.29 15.73
N LEU A 176 26.14 -12.09 14.93
CA LEU A 176 25.87 -13.52 14.85
C LEU A 176 26.53 -14.22 16.02
N ALA A 177 25.77 -14.91 16.84
CA ALA A 177 26.20 -15.69 17.98
C ALA A 177 25.74 -17.14 17.85
N GLY A 178 26.57 -17.99 17.27
CA GLY A 178 26.23 -19.37 16.96
C GLY A 178 25.14 -19.43 15.88
N ASP A 179 23.98 -19.98 16.21
CA ASP A 179 22.79 -20.12 15.37
C ASP A 179 21.74 -19.00 15.56
N LYS A 180 22.07 -17.98 16.36
CA LYS A 180 21.18 -16.88 16.73
C LYS A 180 21.82 -15.52 16.48
N TYR A 181 20.98 -14.48 16.42
CA TYR A 181 21.43 -13.10 16.41
C TYR A 181 21.26 -12.47 17.80
N LEU A 182 22.27 -11.70 18.19
CA LEU A 182 22.16 -10.71 19.28
C LEU A 182 21.79 -9.35 18.67
N VAL A 183 20.92 -8.62 19.36
CA VAL A 183 20.38 -7.32 18.93
C VAL A 183 20.68 -6.27 19.99
#